data_d5408f873a30f5752c287d47fa44e8b4
#
_entry.id   d5408f873a30f5752c287d47fa44e8b4
#
_cell.length_a   1.000
_cell.length_b   1.000
_cell.length_c   1.000
_cell.angle_alpha   90.00
_cell.angle_beta   90.00
_cell.angle_gamma   90.00
#
_symmetry.space_group_name_H-M   'P 1'
#
loop_
_entity.id
_entity.type
_entity.pdbx_description
1 polymer ?
#
loop_
_entity_poly.entity_id
_entity_poly.type
_entity_poly.pdbx_seq_one_letter_code
_entity_poly.pdbx_strand_id
1 'polypeptide(L)'
;MKHCLVVDDSRVIRKVSRHIVEGFGFEVSEAENGLDALDRCRERMPDLILLDWNMPIMSGIEFIVALREMDGGRGPKVVFCTTEHDVAHVREGIAAGADEYVMKPFDHETLQFKLTRIGLA
;
A
#
# COMPACT_ATOMS: atom_id res chain seq x y z
N MET A 1 0.11 -8.31 -16.67
CA MET A 1 -0.88 -7.80 -15.71
C MET A 1 -0.15 -7.18 -14.51
N LYS A 2 -0.56 -6.00 -14.10
CA LYS A 2 0.05 -5.34 -12.94
C LYS A 2 -0.36 -6.02 -11.65
N HIS A 3 0.54 -6.04 -10.70
CA HIS A 3 0.35 -6.71 -9.41
C HIS A 3 0.31 -5.71 -8.27
N CYS A 4 -0.71 -5.84 -7.42
CA CYS A 4 -0.86 -5.02 -6.21
C CYS A 4 -0.74 -5.88 -4.96
N LEU A 5 0.00 -5.39 -3.97
CA LEU A 5 0.05 -5.97 -2.65
C LEU A 5 -0.78 -5.10 -1.69
N VAL A 6 -1.77 -5.70 -1.05
CA VAL A 6 -2.60 -5.00 -0.06
C VAL A 6 -2.11 -5.40 1.33
N VAL A 7 -1.65 -4.43 2.10
CA VAL A 7 -1.07 -4.64 3.43
C VAL A 7 -1.94 -3.96 4.49
N ASP A 8 -2.59 -4.77 5.32
CA ASP A 8 -3.45 -4.28 6.39
C ASP A 8 -3.65 -5.42 7.38
N ASP A 9 -3.67 -5.13 8.68
CA ASP A 9 -3.89 -6.16 9.69
C ASP A 9 -5.35 -6.62 9.77
N SER A 10 -6.28 -5.84 9.21
CA SER A 10 -7.70 -6.18 9.16
C SER A 10 -8.03 -7.01 7.92
N ARG A 11 -8.47 -8.23 8.14
CA ARG A 11 -8.90 -9.11 7.05
C ARG A 11 -10.05 -8.51 6.24
N VAL A 12 -10.99 -7.85 6.92
CA VAL A 12 -12.14 -7.22 6.27
C VAL A 12 -11.69 -6.07 5.36
N ILE A 13 -10.79 -5.23 5.85
CA ILE A 13 -10.27 -4.11 5.07
C ILE A 13 -9.48 -4.64 3.87
N ARG A 14 -8.67 -5.69 4.04
CA ARG A 14 -7.96 -6.30 2.91
C ARG A 14 -8.92 -6.79 1.83
N LYS A 15 -10.02 -7.44 2.22
CA LYS A 15 -11.01 -7.93 1.25
C LYS A 15 -11.66 -6.80 0.48
N VAL A 16 -12.05 -5.72 1.16
CA VAL A 16 -12.67 -4.56 0.52
C VAL A 16 -11.69 -3.91 -0.44
N SER A 17 -10.47 -3.67 0.03
CA SER A 17 -9.42 -3.06 -0.78
C SER A 17 -9.08 -3.92 -2.00
N ARG A 18 -8.97 -5.22 -1.80
CA ARG A 18 -8.71 -6.17 -2.88
C ARG A 18 -9.78 -6.08 -3.96
N HIS A 19 -11.05 -6.07 -3.56
CA HIS A 19 -12.16 -6.00 -4.50
C HIS A 19 -12.08 -4.73 -5.35
N ILE A 20 -11.79 -3.60 -4.73
CA ILE A 20 -11.66 -2.33 -5.43
C ILE A 20 -10.49 -2.37 -6.42
N VAL A 21 -9.34 -2.87 -5.98
CA VAL A 21 -8.12 -2.91 -6.82
C VAL A 21 -8.28 -3.89 -7.98
N GLU A 22 -8.91 -5.03 -7.74
CA GLU A 22 -9.20 -5.99 -8.81
C GLU A 22 -10.08 -5.36 -9.90
N GLY A 23 -10.95 -4.43 -9.52
CA GLY A 23 -11.77 -3.68 -10.47
C GLY A 23 -10.97 -2.83 -11.45
N PHE A 24 -9.70 -2.52 -11.13
CA PHE A 24 -8.79 -1.80 -12.04
C PHE A 24 -7.96 -2.76 -12.91
N GLY A 25 -8.17 -4.06 -12.78
CA GLY A 25 -7.44 -5.06 -13.55
C GLY A 25 -6.13 -5.53 -12.92
N PHE A 26 -5.88 -5.20 -11.65
CA PHE A 26 -4.69 -5.69 -10.96
C PHE A 26 -4.87 -7.13 -10.49
N GLU A 27 -3.77 -7.86 -10.52
CA GLU A 27 -3.64 -9.11 -9.78
C GLU A 27 -3.27 -8.74 -8.34
N VAL A 28 -3.91 -9.35 -7.34
CA VAL A 28 -3.77 -8.90 -5.95
C VAL A 28 -3.23 -9.99 -5.03
N SER A 29 -2.26 -9.62 -4.20
CA SER A 29 -1.80 -10.41 -3.07
C SER A 29 -2.08 -9.62 -1.78
N GLU A 30 -2.08 -10.30 -0.65
CA GLU A 30 -2.35 -9.69 0.65
C GLU A 30 -1.25 -10.01 1.65
N ALA A 31 -1.04 -9.10 2.59
CA ALA A 31 -0.16 -9.29 3.73
C ALA A 31 -0.80 -8.67 4.97
N GLU A 32 -0.58 -9.28 6.13
CA GLU A 32 -1.24 -8.85 7.37
C GLU A 32 -0.39 -7.93 8.24
N ASN A 33 0.89 -7.77 7.92
CA ASN A 33 1.80 -6.88 8.63
C ASN A 33 3.02 -6.58 7.75
N GLY A 34 3.90 -5.71 8.24
CA GLY A 34 5.07 -5.29 7.48
C GLY A 34 6.07 -6.40 7.19
N LEU A 35 6.27 -7.33 8.12
CA LEU A 35 7.20 -8.45 7.89
C LEU A 35 6.68 -9.39 6.82
N ASP A 36 5.39 -9.74 6.88
CA ASP A 36 4.75 -10.55 5.86
C ASP A 36 4.81 -9.86 4.49
N ALA A 37 4.61 -8.53 4.49
CA ALA A 37 4.71 -7.75 3.26
C ALA A 37 6.11 -7.78 2.66
N LEU A 38 7.15 -7.70 3.48
CA LEU A 38 8.53 -7.82 2.97
C LEU A 38 8.78 -9.18 2.35
N ASP A 39 8.28 -10.25 2.98
CA ASP A 39 8.41 -11.60 2.43
C ASP A 39 7.71 -11.71 1.07
N ARG A 40 6.51 -11.12 0.95
CA ARG A 40 5.79 -11.10 -0.32
C ARG A 40 6.56 -10.34 -1.39
N CYS A 41 7.17 -9.22 -1.04
CA CYS A 41 7.98 -8.45 -1.96
C CYS A 41 9.22 -9.21 -2.42
N ARG A 42 9.82 -10.02 -1.56
CA ARG A 42 10.97 -10.86 -1.94
C ARG A 42 10.57 -11.94 -2.92
N GLU A 43 9.37 -12.51 -2.76
CA GLU A 43 8.86 -13.53 -3.68
C GLU A 43 8.52 -12.93 -5.03
N ARG A 44 7.84 -11.78 -5.02
CA ARG A 44 7.42 -11.09 -6.24
C ARG A 44 7.22 -9.62 -5.93
N MET A 45 8.09 -8.77 -6.46
CA MET A 45 8.01 -7.33 -6.25
C MET A 45 6.76 -6.77 -6.95
N PRO A 46 5.82 -6.16 -6.20
CA PRO A 46 4.59 -5.62 -6.80
C PRO A 46 4.83 -4.32 -7.55
N ASP A 47 3.84 -3.92 -8.36
CA ASP A 47 3.83 -2.62 -9.03
C ASP A 47 3.21 -1.55 -8.14
N LEU A 48 2.28 -1.96 -7.28
CA LEU A 48 1.54 -1.08 -6.37
C LEU A 48 1.44 -1.74 -5.01
N ILE A 49 1.58 -0.94 -3.96
CA ILE A 49 1.35 -1.39 -2.58
C ILE A 49 0.34 -0.43 -1.94
N LEU A 50 -0.79 -0.97 -1.48
CA LEU A 50 -1.70 -0.25 -0.61
C LEU A 50 -1.31 -0.61 0.81
N LEU A 51 -0.91 0.36 1.60
CA LEU A 51 -0.24 0.13 2.87
C LEU A 51 -0.93 0.85 4.01
N ASP A 52 -1.46 0.08 4.97
CA ASP A 52 -1.94 0.64 6.23
C ASP A 52 -0.73 1.10 7.06
N TRP A 53 -0.84 2.28 7.67
CA TRP A 53 0.30 2.79 8.43
C TRP A 53 0.40 2.18 9.83
N ASN A 54 -0.71 1.82 10.44
CA ASN A 54 -0.76 1.36 11.84
C ASN A 54 -0.99 -0.15 11.92
N MET A 55 0.10 -0.89 12.02
CA MET A 55 0.06 -2.35 12.07
C MET A 55 0.92 -2.88 13.20
N PRO A 56 0.60 -4.07 13.75
CA PRO A 56 1.45 -4.71 14.73
C PRO A 56 2.77 -5.18 14.10
N ILE A 57 3.75 -5.46 14.92
CA ILE A 57 5.05 -6.03 14.54
C ILE A 57 5.94 -5.04 13.81
N MET A 58 5.47 -4.50 12.69
CA MET A 58 6.19 -3.53 11.87
C MET A 58 5.19 -2.52 11.32
N SER A 59 5.39 -1.25 11.63
CA SER A 59 4.52 -0.17 11.15
C SER A 59 4.69 0.03 9.64
N GLY A 60 3.75 0.77 9.04
CA GLY A 60 3.85 1.10 7.62
C GLY A 60 5.10 1.89 7.28
N ILE A 61 5.50 2.83 8.15
CA ILE A 61 6.72 3.62 7.92
C ILE A 61 7.96 2.75 7.98
N GLU A 62 8.05 1.87 8.97
CA GLU A 62 9.16 0.93 9.07
C GLU A 62 9.24 0.02 7.85
N PHE A 63 8.09 -0.43 7.37
CA PHE A 63 8.02 -1.25 6.15
C PHE A 63 8.55 -0.48 4.93
N ILE A 64 8.12 0.78 4.74
CA ILE A 64 8.55 1.58 3.58
C ILE A 64 10.06 1.75 3.58
N VAL A 65 10.64 2.07 4.74
CA VAL A 65 12.10 2.22 4.86
C VAL A 65 12.81 0.94 4.44
N ALA A 66 12.36 -0.21 4.97
CA ALA A 66 12.95 -1.50 4.63
C ALA A 66 12.76 -1.85 3.15
N LEU A 67 11.56 -1.58 2.61
CA LEU A 67 11.26 -1.82 1.20
C LEU A 67 12.23 -1.06 0.28
N ARG A 68 12.40 0.23 0.54
CA ARG A 68 13.22 1.07 -0.34
C ARG A 68 14.70 0.70 -0.32
N GLU A 69 15.14 -0.01 0.71
CA GLU A 69 16.51 -0.52 0.81
C GLU A 69 16.71 -1.88 0.11
N MET A 70 15.61 -2.57 -0.22
CA MET A 70 15.69 -3.87 -0.92
C MET A 70 16.05 -3.69 -2.39
N ASP A 71 16.63 -4.74 -2.98
CA ASP A 71 16.82 -4.79 -4.45
C ASP A 71 15.48 -4.71 -5.14
N GLY A 72 15.34 -3.76 -6.07
CA GLY A 72 14.09 -3.52 -6.76
C GLY A 72 13.04 -2.79 -5.94
N GLY A 73 13.34 -2.47 -4.67
CA GLY A 73 12.38 -1.89 -3.74
C GLY A 73 12.00 -0.44 -4.01
N ARG A 74 12.64 0.21 -4.98
CA ARG A 74 12.28 1.57 -5.39
C ARG A 74 11.27 1.59 -6.53
N GLY A 75 11.01 0.41 -7.14
CA GLY A 75 10.08 0.28 -8.25
C GLY A 75 8.60 0.41 -7.89
N PRO A 76 8.12 -0.23 -6.82
CA PRO A 76 6.71 -0.16 -6.47
C PRO A 76 6.25 1.26 -6.14
N LYS A 77 5.04 1.59 -6.57
CA LYS A 77 4.34 2.77 -6.08
C LYS A 77 3.66 2.40 -4.78
N VAL A 78 3.80 3.23 -3.75
CA VAL A 78 3.22 2.99 -2.44
C VAL A 78 2.17 4.04 -2.15
N VAL A 79 0.94 3.59 -1.91
CA VAL A 79 -0.18 4.44 -1.48
C VAL A 79 -0.45 4.16 0.00
N PHE A 80 -0.23 5.16 0.83
CA PHE A 80 -0.48 5.07 2.26
C PHE A 80 -1.97 5.18 2.52
N CYS A 81 -2.53 4.19 3.21
CA CYS A 81 -3.94 4.19 3.60
C CYS A 81 -4.06 4.66 5.04
N THR A 82 -4.76 5.74 5.28
CA THR A 82 -4.85 6.38 6.58
C THR A 82 -6.29 6.78 6.92
N THR A 83 -6.54 7.17 8.17
CA THR A 83 -7.83 7.72 8.60
C THR A 83 -7.67 9.20 8.92
N GLU A 84 -8.78 9.90 9.17
CA GLU A 84 -8.73 11.30 9.58
C GLU A 84 -7.85 11.52 10.80
N HIS A 85 -7.88 10.58 11.74
CA HIS A 85 -7.11 10.69 12.98
C HIS A 85 -5.62 10.52 12.76
N ASP A 86 -5.25 9.86 11.68
CA ASP A 86 -3.85 9.50 11.41
C ASP A 86 -3.21 10.34 10.30
N VAL A 87 -3.93 11.33 9.79
CA VAL A 87 -3.46 12.15 8.65
C VAL A 87 -2.14 12.88 8.95
N ALA A 88 -1.86 13.15 10.23
CA ALA A 88 -0.59 13.77 10.63
C ALA A 88 0.64 12.92 10.25
N HIS A 89 0.45 11.61 10.09
CA HIS A 89 1.53 10.69 9.72
C HIS A 89 1.79 10.62 8.23
N VAL A 90 0.95 11.27 7.41
CA VAL A 90 1.11 11.28 5.95
C VAL A 90 2.46 11.87 5.56
N ARG A 91 2.87 12.96 6.18
CA ARG A 91 4.18 13.58 5.90
C ARG A 91 5.33 12.63 6.16
N GLU A 92 5.29 11.91 7.28
CA GLU A 92 6.32 10.93 7.62
C GLU A 92 6.36 9.81 6.58
N GLY A 93 5.18 9.34 6.16
CA GLY A 93 5.08 8.31 5.15
C GLY A 93 5.65 8.74 3.81
N ILE A 94 5.32 9.93 3.35
CA ILE A 94 5.85 10.48 2.10
C ILE A 94 7.38 10.66 2.20
N ALA A 95 7.85 11.21 3.32
CA ALA A 95 9.29 11.38 3.54
C ALA A 95 10.03 10.03 3.59
N ALA A 96 9.39 8.98 4.07
CA ALA A 96 9.96 7.63 4.12
C ALA A 96 9.97 6.94 2.75
N GLY A 97 9.21 7.44 1.76
CA GLY A 97 9.24 6.89 0.41
C GLY A 97 7.88 6.49 -0.17
N ALA A 98 6.77 6.88 0.45
CA ALA A 98 5.44 6.68 -0.14
C ALA A 98 5.22 7.68 -1.27
N ASP A 99 4.43 7.30 -2.26
CA ASP A 99 4.18 8.13 -3.45
C ASP A 99 2.88 8.91 -3.35
N GLU A 100 1.93 8.42 -2.57
CA GLU A 100 0.62 9.04 -2.44
C GLU A 100 -0.04 8.53 -1.16
N TYR A 101 -1.18 9.13 -0.78
CA TYR A 101 -1.98 8.64 0.34
C TYR A 101 -3.46 8.64 -0.05
N VAL A 102 -4.25 7.85 0.66
CA VAL A 102 -5.70 7.83 0.51
C VAL A 102 -6.34 7.66 1.88
N MET A 103 -7.47 8.35 2.11
CA MET A 103 -8.21 8.25 3.37
C MET A 103 -9.10 7.02 3.37
N LYS A 104 -9.10 6.28 4.47
CA LYS A 104 -10.01 5.14 4.67
C LYS A 104 -11.30 5.61 5.35
N PRO A 105 -12.47 5.11 4.98
CA PRO A 105 -12.71 4.22 3.84
C PRO A 105 -12.64 4.98 2.52
N PHE A 106 -12.16 4.32 1.48
CA PHE A 106 -12.10 4.90 0.15
C PHE A 106 -12.96 4.08 -0.81
N ASP A 107 -13.40 4.71 -1.90
CA ASP A 107 -14.16 4.06 -2.95
C ASP A 107 -13.33 3.97 -4.23
N HIS A 108 -13.94 3.40 -5.26
CA HIS A 108 -13.29 3.22 -6.55
C HIS A 108 -12.84 4.56 -7.16
N GLU A 109 -13.69 5.58 -7.11
CA GLU A 109 -13.36 6.88 -7.70
C GLU A 109 -12.19 7.56 -7.01
N THR A 110 -12.18 7.54 -5.68
CA THR A 110 -11.11 8.16 -4.89
C THR A 110 -9.78 7.48 -5.19
N LEU A 111 -9.77 6.16 -5.20
CA LEU A 111 -8.54 5.41 -5.49
C LEU A 111 -8.10 5.63 -6.94
N GLN A 112 -9.04 5.66 -7.89
CA GLN A 112 -8.72 5.94 -9.29
C GLN A 112 -8.01 7.29 -9.45
N PHE A 113 -8.51 8.32 -8.79
CA PHE A 113 -7.90 9.64 -8.81
C PHE A 113 -6.45 9.58 -8.33
N LYS A 114 -6.22 8.89 -7.22
CA LYS A 114 -4.87 8.77 -6.64
C LYS A 114 -3.93 7.96 -7.55
N LEU A 115 -4.40 6.86 -8.09
CA LEU A 115 -3.60 6.02 -8.98
C LEU A 115 -3.24 6.75 -10.28
N THR A 116 -4.16 7.55 -10.80
CA THR A 116 -3.91 8.37 -11.99
C THR A 116 -2.76 9.35 -11.72
N ARG A 117 -2.73 9.97 -10.55
CA ARG A 117 -1.69 10.93 -10.18
C ARG A 117 -0.29 10.31 -10.14
N ILE A 118 -0.18 9.03 -9.89
CA ILE A 118 1.10 8.34 -9.82
C ILE A 118 1.37 7.45 -11.05
N GLY A 119 0.54 7.59 -12.07
CA GLY A 119 0.79 6.94 -13.36
C GLY A 119 0.32 5.49 -13.47
N LEU A 120 -0.58 5.04 -12.59
CA LEU A 120 -1.05 3.65 -12.58
C LEU A 120 -2.50 3.47 -13.06
N ALA A 121 -3.20 4.53 -13.38
CA ALA A 121 -4.57 4.42 -13.90
C ALA A 121 -4.90 5.58 -14.83
#